data_b1a2836e4c9315b93dd0e8ff46eb4398
#
_entry.id   b1a2836e4c9315b93dd0e8ff46eb4398
#
_cell.length_a   1.000
_cell.length_b   1.000
_cell.length_c   1.000
_cell.angle_alpha   90.00
_cell.angle_beta   90.00
_cell.angle_gamma   90.00
#
_symmetry.space_group_name_H-M   'P 1'
#
loop_
_entity.id
_entity.type
_entity.pdbx_description
1 polymer ?
#
loop_
_entity_poly.entity_id
_entity_poly.type
_entity_poly.pdbx_seq_one_letter_code
_entity_poly.pdbx_strand_id
1 'polypeptide(L)'
;ALHKRHPALSLVAIVGAPGARAEEPGHDLTYLADNGLVTGLDLPPTLFADMGGALMASEAVLKAVLAQRLGKTGRGSFQEVALSEAAAWLALPRAWGLTLPMGAVGGAHAGYKVYPCKDGRVAVAALEPHFAAALCAAAGVPASSSRALMIAPATHATIAAFLLTQTCQQLDQLGLEKDIPLHTLAQ
;
A
#
# COMPACT_ATOMS: atom_id res chain seq x y z
N ALA A 1 -36.20 10.49 -0.22
CA ALA A 1 -37.34 10.42 0.70
C ALA A 1 -36.94 10.78 2.15
N LEU A 2 -35.89 10.19 2.71
CA LEU A 2 -35.48 10.36 4.11
C LEU A 2 -35.07 11.79 4.44
N HIS A 3 -34.24 12.41 3.61
CA HIS A 3 -33.76 13.79 3.80
C HIS A 3 -34.89 14.86 3.72
N LYS A 4 -35.98 14.57 2.97
CA LYS A 4 -37.15 15.46 2.98
C LYS A 4 -37.91 15.43 4.31
N ARG A 5 -37.93 14.27 5.00
CA ARG A 5 -38.60 14.09 6.28
C ARG A 5 -37.74 14.59 7.44
N HIS A 6 -36.43 14.51 7.32
CA HIS A 6 -35.47 14.87 8.35
C HIS A 6 -34.36 15.75 7.75
N PRO A 7 -34.64 17.04 7.50
CA PRO A 7 -33.70 17.93 6.81
C PRO A 7 -32.39 18.18 7.57
N ALA A 8 -32.36 17.94 8.86
CA ALA A 8 -31.15 18.04 9.69
C ALA A 8 -30.30 16.75 9.68
N LEU A 9 -30.79 15.63 9.08
CA LEU A 9 -30.09 14.39 9.05
C LEU A 9 -29.03 14.41 7.95
N SER A 10 -27.77 14.16 8.30
CA SER A 10 -26.73 13.86 7.33
C SER A 10 -26.77 12.38 6.94
N LEU A 11 -26.56 12.10 5.66
CA LEU A 11 -26.57 10.76 5.11
C LEU A 11 -25.25 10.51 4.39
N VAL A 12 -24.63 9.37 4.65
CA VAL A 12 -23.49 8.84 3.90
C VAL A 12 -23.96 7.55 3.25
N ALA A 13 -23.96 7.50 1.92
CA ALA A 13 -24.28 6.31 1.15
C ALA A 13 -22.98 5.67 0.65
N ILE A 14 -22.78 4.38 0.98
CA ILE A 14 -21.69 3.59 0.40
C ILE A 14 -22.26 2.89 -0.83
N VAL A 15 -21.63 3.11 -1.98
CA VAL A 15 -22.04 2.60 -3.29
C VAL A 15 -20.88 1.92 -4.00
N GLY A 16 -21.16 1.09 -5.01
CA GLY A 16 -20.12 0.42 -5.79
C GLY A 16 -19.33 1.39 -6.65
N ALA A 17 -20.03 2.19 -7.46
CA ALA A 17 -19.45 3.20 -8.33
C ALA A 17 -20.20 4.54 -8.16
N PRO A 18 -19.63 5.70 -8.55
CA PRO A 18 -20.25 6.98 -8.29
C PRO A 18 -21.43 7.29 -9.21
N GLY A 19 -22.39 8.06 -8.72
CA GLY A 19 -23.48 8.67 -9.47
C GLY A 19 -24.40 7.66 -10.15
N ALA A 20 -24.59 7.78 -11.46
CA ALA A 20 -25.50 6.92 -12.23
C ALA A 20 -25.07 5.44 -12.26
N ARG A 21 -23.81 5.16 -11.95
CA ARG A 21 -23.24 3.81 -11.93
C ARG A 21 -23.35 3.12 -10.55
N ALA A 22 -24.00 3.75 -9.56
CA ALA A 22 -24.06 3.27 -8.18
C ALA A 22 -24.65 1.85 -8.04
N GLU A 23 -25.58 1.49 -8.95
CA GLU A 23 -26.27 0.20 -8.97
C GLU A 23 -25.61 -0.82 -9.95
N GLU A 24 -24.48 -0.47 -10.59
CA GLU A 24 -23.77 -1.43 -11.44
C GLU A 24 -23.20 -2.56 -10.60
N PRO A 25 -23.28 -3.83 -11.09
CA PRO A 25 -22.71 -4.96 -10.38
C PRO A 25 -21.21 -4.81 -10.19
N GLY A 26 -20.74 -4.96 -8.97
CA GLY A 26 -19.32 -4.88 -8.65
C GLY A 26 -19.06 -5.24 -7.19
N HIS A 27 -17.85 -5.69 -6.94
CA HIS A 27 -17.32 -6.01 -5.61
C HIS A 27 -15.85 -5.63 -5.54
N ASP A 28 -15.26 -5.68 -4.36
CA ASP A 28 -13.87 -5.33 -4.10
C ASP A 28 -12.92 -5.78 -5.22
N LEU A 29 -12.94 -7.07 -5.56
CA LEU A 29 -12.04 -7.65 -6.56
C LEU A 29 -12.15 -6.98 -7.95
N THR A 30 -13.38 -6.65 -8.38
CA THR A 30 -13.60 -6.02 -9.69
C THR A 30 -13.10 -4.58 -9.69
N TYR A 31 -13.31 -3.84 -8.62
CA TYR A 31 -12.79 -2.47 -8.47
C TYR A 31 -11.26 -2.44 -8.42
N LEU A 32 -10.64 -3.42 -7.76
CA LEU A 32 -9.18 -3.56 -7.74
C LEU A 32 -8.64 -3.91 -9.14
N ALA A 33 -9.32 -4.80 -9.87
CA ALA A 33 -8.93 -5.18 -11.22
C ALA A 33 -8.99 -3.99 -12.19
N ASP A 34 -10.06 -3.19 -12.14
CA ASP A 34 -10.23 -1.99 -12.96
C ASP A 34 -9.10 -0.95 -12.73
N ASN A 35 -8.52 -0.95 -11.54
CA ASN A 35 -7.44 -0.04 -11.15
C ASN A 35 -6.05 -0.67 -11.23
N GLY A 36 -5.92 -1.88 -11.82
CA GLY A 36 -4.65 -2.57 -12.02
C GLY A 36 -3.98 -3.05 -10.72
N LEU A 37 -4.76 -3.25 -9.66
CA LEU A 37 -4.27 -3.78 -8.37
C LEU A 37 -4.33 -5.32 -8.30
N VAL A 38 -4.90 -5.97 -9.32
CA VAL A 38 -4.83 -7.43 -9.53
C VAL A 38 -3.77 -7.67 -10.60
N THR A 39 -2.62 -8.23 -10.22
CA THR A 39 -1.45 -8.34 -11.09
C THR A 39 -1.13 -9.77 -11.54
N GLY A 40 -1.89 -10.76 -11.10
CA GLY A 40 -1.69 -12.18 -11.40
C GLY A 40 -2.99 -12.98 -11.25
N LEU A 41 -2.86 -14.26 -11.02
CA LEU A 41 -3.97 -15.19 -10.80
C LEU A 41 -4.34 -15.33 -9.32
N ASP A 42 -3.48 -14.90 -8.42
CA ASP A 42 -3.75 -14.95 -6.99
C ASP A 42 -4.67 -13.81 -6.58
N LEU A 43 -5.52 -14.09 -5.60
CA LEU A 43 -6.36 -13.07 -5.00
C LEU A 43 -5.52 -12.05 -4.20
N PRO A 44 -5.91 -10.77 -4.18
CA PRO A 44 -5.35 -9.81 -3.23
C PRO A 44 -5.48 -10.34 -1.78
N PRO A 45 -4.51 -10.08 -0.90
CA PRO A 45 -4.49 -10.67 0.44
C PRO A 45 -5.56 -10.12 1.38
N THR A 46 -6.29 -9.08 0.96
CA THR A 46 -7.39 -8.48 1.73
C THR A 46 -8.32 -7.69 0.79
N LEU A 47 -9.42 -7.18 1.35
CA LEU A 47 -10.45 -6.39 0.66
C LEU A 47 -10.06 -4.90 0.67
N PHE A 48 -9.13 -4.52 -0.19
CA PHE A 48 -8.56 -3.15 -0.20
C PHE A 48 -9.58 -2.07 -0.53
N ALA A 49 -10.46 -2.30 -1.52
CA ALA A 49 -11.48 -1.32 -1.91
C ALA A 49 -12.53 -1.14 -0.80
N ASP A 50 -12.99 -2.22 -0.19
CA ASP A 50 -13.96 -2.20 0.90
C ASP A 50 -13.38 -1.51 2.14
N MET A 51 -12.14 -1.84 2.52
CA MET A 51 -11.44 -1.22 3.64
C MET A 51 -11.16 0.26 3.40
N GLY A 52 -10.71 0.60 2.18
CA GLY A 52 -10.53 2.00 1.77
C GLY A 52 -11.84 2.78 1.79
N GLY A 53 -12.92 2.18 1.27
CA GLY A 53 -14.27 2.75 1.30
C GLY A 53 -14.80 2.95 2.73
N ALA A 54 -14.53 2.03 3.64
CA ALA A 54 -14.90 2.17 5.05
C ALA A 54 -14.20 3.37 5.72
N LEU A 55 -12.91 3.58 5.44
CA LEU A 55 -12.17 4.76 5.91
C LEU A 55 -12.71 6.06 5.31
N MET A 56 -12.97 6.09 4.00
CA MET A 56 -13.58 7.24 3.33
C MET A 56 -14.98 7.54 3.86
N ALA A 57 -15.79 6.52 4.18
CA ALA A 57 -17.11 6.70 4.79
C ALA A 57 -17.00 7.28 6.20
N SER A 58 -16.02 6.85 7.00
CA SER A 58 -15.73 7.40 8.32
C SER A 58 -15.34 8.89 8.22
N GLU A 59 -14.49 9.25 7.26
CA GLU A 59 -14.13 10.63 6.97
C GLU A 59 -15.35 11.46 6.54
N ALA A 60 -16.21 10.91 5.67
CA ALA A 60 -17.45 11.57 5.24
C ALA A 60 -18.39 11.86 6.40
N VAL A 61 -18.54 10.93 7.35
CA VAL A 61 -19.31 11.13 8.58
C VAL A 61 -18.72 12.27 9.41
N LEU A 62 -17.41 12.28 9.62
CA LEU A 62 -16.72 13.35 10.37
C LEU A 62 -16.88 14.71 9.70
N LYS A 63 -16.73 14.78 8.38
CA LYS A 63 -16.97 16.00 7.58
C LYS A 63 -18.42 16.48 7.73
N ALA A 64 -19.39 15.57 7.68
CA ALA A 64 -20.82 15.91 7.85
C ALA A 64 -21.11 16.47 9.24
N VAL A 65 -20.56 15.84 10.29
CA VAL A 65 -20.72 16.32 11.68
C VAL A 65 -20.06 17.69 11.86
N LEU A 66 -18.85 17.88 11.36
CA LEU A 66 -18.14 19.15 11.45
C LEU A 66 -18.88 20.26 10.69
N ALA A 67 -19.34 20.00 9.47
CA ALA A 67 -20.11 20.95 8.69
C ALA A 67 -21.42 21.35 9.40
N GLN A 68 -22.10 20.39 10.04
CA GLN A 68 -23.32 20.65 10.81
C GLN A 68 -23.06 21.48 12.06
N ARG A 69 -21.91 21.26 12.75
CA ARG A 69 -21.50 22.00 13.95
C ARG A 69 -21.07 23.44 13.63
N LEU A 70 -20.36 23.63 12.51
CA LEU A 70 -19.84 24.93 12.06
C LEU A 70 -20.84 25.68 11.18
N GLY A 71 -21.74 24.97 10.51
CA GLY A 71 -22.74 25.53 9.61
C GLY A 71 -23.91 26.20 10.37
N LYS A 72 -24.36 27.35 9.87
CA LYS A 72 -25.47 28.10 10.43
C LYS A 72 -26.84 27.63 9.93
N THR A 73 -26.89 26.66 9.01
CA THR A 73 -28.12 26.29 8.29
C THR A 73 -28.98 25.25 9.03
N GLY A 74 -28.42 24.51 9.98
CA GLY A 74 -29.08 23.39 10.65
C GLY A 74 -29.46 22.23 9.72
N ARG A 75 -29.01 22.26 8.46
CA ARG A 75 -29.29 21.22 7.45
C ARG A 75 -28.20 20.17 7.43
N GLY A 76 -28.62 18.90 7.32
CA GLY A 76 -27.72 17.81 7.05
C GLY A 76 -27.23 17.79 5.61
N SER A 77 -26.19 17.02 5.37
CA SER A 77 -25.60 16.80 4.04
C SER A 77 -25.87 15.39 3.51
N PHE A 78 -25.82 15.22 2.19
CA PHE A 78 -25.74 13.92 1.55
C PHE A 78 -24.36 13.77 0.96
N GLN A 79 -23.69 12.66 1.26
CA GLN A 79 -22.40 12.31 0.71
C GLN A 79 -22.44 10.88 0.19
N GLU A 80 -21.87 10.66 -0.96
CA GLU A 80 -21.69 9.34 -1.56
C GLU A 80 -20.23 8.95 -1.44
N VAL A 81 -19.98 7.70 -1.07
CA VAL A 81 -18.65 7.10 -1.00
C VAL A 81 -18.65 5.87 -1.89
N ALA A 82 -17.93 5.94 -3.00
CA ALA A 82 -17.85 4.85 -3.97
C ALA A 82 -16.63 3.96 -3.71
N LEU A 83 -16.84 2.64 -3.63
CA LEU A 83 -15.76 1.67 -3.43
C LEU A 83 -14.77 1.65 -4.60
N SER A 84 -15.25 1.88 -5.83
CA SER A 84 -14.41 2.03 -7.02
C SER A 84 -13.47 3.24 -6.93
N GLU A 85 -13.91 4.36 -6.32
CA GLU A 85 -13.05 5.53 -6.09
C GLU A 85 -12.04 5.26 -4.97
N ALA A 86 -12.40 4.49 -3.95
CA ALA A 86 -11.46 4.03 -2.94
C ALA A 86 -10.35 3.17 -3.56
N ALA A 87 -10.69 2.22 -4.46
CA ALA A 87 -9.72 1.45 -5.21
C ALA A 87 -8.82 2.33 -6.08
N ALA A 88 -9.40 3.31 -6.80
CA ALA A 88 -8.65 4.26 -7.61
C ALA A 88 -7.67 5.09 -6.77
N TRP A 89 -8.08 5.53 -5.60
CA TRP A 89 -7.22 6.28 -4.68
C TRP A 89 -6.04 5.43 -4.19
N LEU A 90 -6.28 4.17 -3.81
CA LEU A 90 -5.25 3.23 -3.40
C LEU A 90 -4.29 2.86 -4.55
N ALA A 91 -4.74 2.96 -5.80
CA ALA A 91 -3.92 2.71 -6.99
C ALA A 91 -3.04 3.91 -7.40
N LEU A 92 -3.16 5.09 -6.76
CA LEU A 92 -2.37 6.27 -7.12
C LEU A 92 -0.85 6.02 -7.16
N PRO A 93 -0.21 5.33 -6.20
CA PRO A 93 1.21 5.04 -6.28
C PRO A 93 1.60 4.24 -7.54
N ARG A 94 0.71 3.35 -8.00
CA ARG A 94 0.89 2.61 -9.24
C ARG A 94 0.71 3.50 -10.47
N ALA A 95 -0.32 4.34 -10.47
CA ALA A 95 -0.56 5.32 -11.55
C ALA A 95 0.62 6.31 -11.70
N TRP A 96 1.26 6.67 -10.61
CA TRP A 96 2.48 7.49 -10.61
C TRP A 96 3.75 6.69 -10.96
N GLY A 97 3.65 5.40 -11.23
CA GLY A 97 4.77 4.54 -11.59
C GLY A 97 5.64 4.07 -10.43
N LEU A 98 5.34 4.45 -9.18
CA LEU A 98 6.17 4.13 -8.02
C LEU A 98 6.25 2.62 -7.75
N THR A 99 5.14 1.89 -7.93
CA THR A 99 5.04 0.45 -7.68
C THR A 99 5.11 -0.39 -8.96
N LEU A 100 5.41 0.22 -10.12
CA LEU A 100 5.73 -0.54 -11.34
C LEU A 100 7.10 -1.20 -11.21
N PRO A 101 7.41 -2.27 -11.97
CA PRO A 101 8.66 -3.03 -11.82
C PRO A 101 9.95 -2.19 -11.84
N MET A 102 9.96 -1.07 -12.55
CA MET A 102 11.10 -0.12 -12.60
C MET A 102 10.92 1.07 -11.65
N GLY A 103 9.85 1.08 -10.86
CA GLY A 103 9.56 2.12 -9.88
C GLY A 103 10.41 1.99 -8.62
N ALA A 104 10.48 3.08 -7.86
CA ALA A 104 11.31 3.16 -6.65
C ALA A 104 10.95 2.08 -5.61
N VAL A 105 9.66 1.80 -5.46
CA VAL A 105 9.13 0.76 -4.55
C VAL A 105 8.48 -0.40 -5.31
N GLY A 106 8.83 -0.58 -6.57
CA GLY A 106 8.33 -1.66 -7.44
C GLY A 106 9.29 -2.84 -7.59
N GLY A 107 10.40 -2.85 -6.84
CA GLY A 107 11.40 -3.92 -6.86
C GLY A 107 12.64 -3.65 -7.71
N ALA A 108 12.74 -2.48 -8.38
CA ALA A 108 13.96 -2.08 -9.08
C ALA A 108 15.13 -1.78 -8.12
N HIS A 109 14.85 -1.31 -6.91
CA HIS A 109 15.85 -1.05 -5.88
C HIS A 109 16.10 -2.31 -5.05
N ALA A 110 17.35 -2.77 -5.00
CA ALA A 110 17.73 -4.00 -4.28
C ALA A 110 17.41 -3.95 -2.78
N GLY A 111 17.38 -2.76 -2.18
CA GLY A 111 16.97 -2.55 -0.80
C GLY A 111 15.45 -2.49 -0.58
N TYR A 112 14.62 -2.66 -1.62
CA TYR A 112 13.15 -2.68 -1.46
C TYR A 112 12.56 -3.86 -2.21
N LYS A 113 12.59 -5.02 -1.58
CA LYS A 113 12.16 -6.27 -2.20
C LYS A 113 11.95 -7.37 -1.17
N VAL A 114 11.15 -8.38 -1.54
CA VAL A 114 11.06 -9.64 -0.80
C VAL A 114 12.06 -10.63 -1.41
N TYR A 115 12.90 -11.22 -0.56
CA TYR A 115 13.90 -12.22 -0.95
C TYR A 115 13.63 -13.55 -0.24
N PRO A 116 13.99 -14.68 -0.84
CA PRO A 116 14.09 -15.93 -0.10
C PRO A 116 15.26 -15.86 0.89
N CYS A 117 15.10 -16.49 2.05
CA CYS A 117 16.17 -16.77 2.99
C CYS A 117 16.22 -18.28 3.27
N LYS A 118 17.11 -18.73 4.13
CA LYS A 118 17.39 -20.16 4.32
C LYS A 118 16.16 -20.98 4.76
N ASP A 119 15.28 -20.40 5.56
CA ASP A 119 14.14 -21.05 6.20
C ASP A 119 12.83 -20.27 6.06
N GLY A 120 12.77 -19.35 5.08
CA GLY A 120 11.59 -18.52 4.87
C GLY A 120 11.81 -17.45 3.79
N ARG A 121 11.29 -16.26 4.05
CA ARG A 121 11.43 -15.07 3.21
C ARG A 121 11.74 -13.86 4.10
N VAL A 122 12.31 -12.83 3.51
CA VAL A 122 12.56 -11.55 4.18
C VAL A 122 12.11 -10.40 3.30
N ALA A 123 11.27 -9.53 3.86
CA ALA A 123 10.93 -8.25 3.27
C ALA A 123 11.99 -7.22 3.73
N VAL A 124 12.63 -6.58 2.76
CA VAL A 124 13.66 -5.57 2.99
C VAL A 124 13.12 -4.22 2.51
N ALA A 125 13.27 -3.18 3.32
CA ALA A 125 12.80 -1.81 3.03
C ALA A 125 13.91 -0.75 3.28
N ALA A 126 15.13 -1.06 2.89
CA ALA A 126 16.33 -0.23 3.04
C ALA A 126 16.47 0.77 1.86
N LEU A 127 15.56 1.75 1.80
CA LEU A 127 15.53 2.79 0.75
C LEU A 127 16.41 3.99 1.08
N GLU A 128 16.44 4.39 2.34
CA GLU A 128 17.21 5.53 2.81
C GLU A 128 18.72 5.23 2.66
N PRO A 129 19.53 6.25 2.34
CA PRO A 129 20.96 6.06 2.03
C PRO A 129 21.73 5.29 3.11
N HIS A 130 21.48 5.54 4.38
CA HIS A 130 22.17 4.87 5.49
C HIS A 130 21.75 3.40 5.63
N PHE A 131 20.45 3.08 5.45
CA PHE A 131 19.95 1.70 5.46
C PHE A 131 20.47 0.91 4.26
N ALA A 132 20.46 1.52 3.07
CA ALA A 132 21.02 0.91 1.87
C ALA A 132 22.52 0.61 2.02
N ALA A 133 23.28 1.54 2.61
CA ALA A 133 24.70 1.35 2.89
C ALA A 133 24.94 0.24 3.92
N ALA A 134 24.13 0.15 4.99
CA ALA A 134 24.21 -0.90 5.99
C ALA A 134 23.92 -2.30 5.39
N LEU A 135 22.87 -2.39 4.56
CA LEU A 135 22.55 -3.63 3.82
C LEU A 135 23.69 -4.04 2.88
N CYS A 136 24.24 -3.11 2.11
CA CYS A 136 25.36 -3.35 1.23
C CYS A 136 26.57 -3.87 2.00
N ALA A 137 26.93 -3.21 3.10
CA ALA A 137 28.04 -3.62 3.95
C ALA A 137 27.84 -5.03 4.54
N ALA A 138 26.63 -5.36 4.98
CA ALA A 138 26.31 -6.70 5.47
C ALA A 138 26.43 -7.77 4.39
N ALA A 139 26.03 -7.44 3.16
CA ALA A 139 26.10 -8.35 2.01
C ALA A 139 27.48 -8.39 1.32
N GLY A 140 28.47 -7.64 1.78
CA GLY A 140 29.78 -7.57 1.14
C GLY A 140 29.81 -6.78 -0.19
N VAL A 141 28.79 -5.96 -0.44
CA VAL A 141 28.79 -4.99 -1.55
C VAL A 141 29.53 -3.74 -1.07
N PRO A 142 30.33 -3.05 -1.94
CA PRO A 142 30.94 -1.78 -1.56
C PRO A 142 29.91 -0.83 -0.96
N ALA A 143 30.21 -0.27 0.20
CA ALA A 143 29.29 0.61 0.94
C ALA A 143 28.99 1.86 0.12
N SER A 144 27.90 1.86 -0.60
CA SER A 144 27.40 2.97 -1.40
C SER A 144 25.89 2.92 -1.40
N SER A 145 25.27 4.07 -1.26
CA SER A 145 23.83 4.26 -1.32
C SER A 145 23.37 4.87 -2.63
N SER A 146 24.23 4.87 -3.66
CA SER A 146 23.86 5.46 -4.94
C SER A 146 22.72 4.65 -5.59
N ARG A 147 21.73 5.34 -6.14
CA ARG A 147 20.64 4.69 -6.89
C ARG A 147 21.16 3.78 -8.01
N ALA A 148 22.22 4.20 -8.71
CA ALA A 148 22.80 3.41 -9.78
C ALA A 148 23.32 2.06 -9.29
N LEU A 149 23.97 2.02 -8.12
CA LEU A 149 24.40 0.77 -7.49
C LEU A 149 23.21 -0.08 -7.08
N MET A 150 22.23 0.51 -6.42
CA MET A 150 21.10 -0.24 -5.87
C MET A 150 20.15 -0.82 -6.92
N ILE A 151 20.18 -0.33 -8.17
CA ILE A 151 19.42 -0.91 -9.29
C ILE A 151 20.28 -1.87 -10.16
N ALA A 152 21.57 -1.99 -9.89
CA ALA A 152 22.45 -2.83 -10.68
C ALA A 152 22.15 -4.33 -10.47
N PRO A 153 22.06 -5.14 -11.53
CA PRO A 153 21.79 -6.59 -11.41
C PRO A 153 22.78 -7.32 -10.51
N ALA A 154 24.04 -6.91 -10.53
CA ALA A 154 25.10 -7.50 -9.69
C ALA A 154 24.81 -7.27 -8.20
N THR A 155 24.34 -6.07 -7.81
CA THR A 155 23.96 -5.75 -6.43
C THR A 155 22.78 -6.60 -5.98
N HIS A 156 21.74 -6.73 -6.82
CA HIS A 156 20.62 -7.63 -6.54
C HIS A 156 21.07 -9.07 -6.31
N ALA A 157 21.95 -9.58 -7.19
CA ALA A 157 22.46 -10.95 -7.09
C ALA A 157 23.27 -11.16 -5.79
N THR A 158 24.15 -10.21 -5.43
CA THR A 158 24.97 -10.31 -4.22
C THR A 158 24.12 -10.26 -2.95
N ILE A 159 23.18 -9.32 -2.87
CA ILE A 159 22.26 -9.23 -1.72
C ILE A 159 21.40 -10.49 -1.64
N ALA A 160 20.83 -10.98 -2.74
CA ALA A 160 20.04 -12.20 -2.77
C ALA A 160 20.85 -13.42 -2.30
N ALA A 161 22.09 -13.59 -2.78
CA ALA A 161 22.97 -14.66 -2.37
C ALA A 161 23.30 -14.60 -0.86
N PHE A 162 23.57 -13.43 -0.33
CA PHE A 162 23.79 -13.22 1.11
C PHE A 162 22.56 -13.62 1.91
N LEU A 163 21.39 -13.06 1.60
CA LEU A 163 20.14 -13.30 2.34
C LEU A 163 19.75 -14.79 2.32
N LEU A 164 19.98 -15.48 1.20
CA LEU A 164 19.68 -16.91 1.07
C LEU A 164 20.51 -17.79 2.02
N THR A 165 21.68 -17.33 2.47
CA THR A 165 22.51 -18.06 3.46
C THR A 165 22.07 -17.87 4.91
N GLN A 166 21.24 -16.88 5.18
CA GLN A 166 20.83 -16.50 6.54
C GLN A 166 19.50 -17.14 6.91
N THR A 167 19.32 -17.50 8.19
CA THR A 167 18.02 -17.89 8.74
C THR A 167 17.18 -16.65 9.09
N CYS A 168 15.87 -16.81 9.24
CA CYS A 168 14.99 -15.76 9.74
C CYS A 168 15.51 -15.15 11.04
N GLN A 169 15.90 -15.98 12.01
CA GLN A 169 16.45 -15.52 13.30
C GLN A 169 17.73 -14.69 13.12
N GLN A 170 18.65 -15.12 12.24
CA GLN A 170 19.88 -14.36 11.96
C GLN A 170 19.58 -13.01 11.29
N LEU A 171 18.59 -12.98 10.42
CA LEU A 171 18.19 -11.74 9.75
C LEU A 171 17.50 -10.77 10.72
N ASP A 172 16.60 -11.25 11.59
CA ASP A 172 15.97 -10.40 12.60
C ASP A 172 17.02 -9.77 13.53
N GLN A 173 18.02 -10.56 13.96
CA GLN A 173 19.14 -10.06 14.76
C GLN A 173 19.98 -9.02 13.99
N LEU A 174 20.31 -9.31 12.71
CA LEU A 174 21.05 -8.41 11.84
C LEU A 174 20.32 -7.07 11.66
N GLY A 175 19.00 -7.11 11.45
CA GLY A 175 18.17 -5.91 11.33
C GLY A 175 18.27 -5.00 12.53
N LEU A 176 18.22 -5.57 13.73
CA LEU A 176 18.36 -4.83 15.00
C LEU A 176 19.78 -4.30 15.21
N GLU A 177 20.81 -5.12 14.95
CA GLU A 177 22.21 -4.74 15.19
C GLU A 177 22.76 -3.71 14.22
N LYS A 178 22.28 -3.73 12.97
CA LYS A 178 22.80 -2.90 11.88
C LYS A 178 21.83 -1.80 11.45
N ASP A 179 20.71 -1.67 12.17
CA ASP A 179 19.66 -0.71 11.83
C ASP A 179 19.21 -0.84 10.36
N ILE A 180 18.88 -2.07 9.95
CA ILE A 180 18.40 -2.35 8.60
C ILE A 180 16.90 -2.68 8.69
N PRO A 181 16.02 -1.88 8.06
CA PRO A 181 14.59 -2.20 8.01
C PRO A 181 14.34 -3.48 7.22
N LEU A 182 14.11 -4.57 7.93
CA LEU A 182 13.72 -5.86 7.36
C LEU A 182 12.76 -6.58 8.31
N HIS A 183 11.96 -7.48 7.74
CA HIS A 183 11.03 -8.31 8.49
C HIS A 183 10.99 -9.70 7.87
N THR A 184 11.19 -10.72 8.69
CA THR A 184 11.17 -12.10 8.22
C THR A 184 9.77 -12.68 8.23
N LEU A 185 9.53 -13.59 7.31
CA LEU A 185 8.28 -14.29 7.09
C LEU A 185 8.64 -15.78 7.08
N ALA A 186 8.32 -16.49 8.16
CA ALA A 186 8.45 -17.95 8.22
C ALA A 186 7.58 -18.62 7.13
N GLN A 187 7.93 -19.85 6.75
CA GLN A 187 7.14 -20.64 5.81
C GLN A 187 5.80 -21.05 6.39
#